data_f14b7559f7d32d02d30c1a7ef40b747f
#
_entry.id   f14b7559f7d32d02d30c1a7ef40b747f
#
_cell.length_a   1.000
_cell.length_b   1.000
_cell.length_c   1.000
_cell.angle_alpha   90.00
_cell.angle_beta   90.00
_cell.angle_gamma   90.00
#
_symmetry.space_group_name_H-M   'P 1'
#
loop_
_entity.id
_entity.type
_entity.pdbx_description
1 polymer ?
#
loop_
_entity_poly.entity_id
_entity_poly.type
_entity_poly.pdbx_seq_one_letter_code
_entity_poly.pdbx_strand_id
1 'polypeptide(L)'
;MKKIMRWFMPKEEKFFELLGELSANALEGAKDLKDLIDKYPELERDERKSRVDSINKIKSKCNSVYYSMLKKLNKSPRLSDKSEIYQITILLDGVMGLINSAASHLIILSIERIDDYIIKLVDITLNAVSELNNCTSDFRKLRDIEESCTKIYRLENEADKVNYDALSDLFHFYKNSIDIIKYKEIYELFESTIDKCADVANSIENMIDKHS
;
A
#
# COMPACT_ATOMS: atom_id res chain seq x y z
N MET A 1 -11.33 24.99 17.69
CA MET A 1 -10.03 25.29 17.04
C MET A 1 -8.80 25.31 17.98
N LYS A 2 -8.90 25.57 19.29
CA LYS A 2 -7.72 25.64 20.19
C LYS A 2 -7.21 24.27 20.74
N LYS A 3 -7.98 23.18 20.66
CA LYS A 3 -7.58 21.83 21.18
C LYS A 3 -6.63 21.08 20.23
N ILE A 4 -6.78 21.25 18.94
CA ILE A 4 -6.01 20.54 17.89
C ILE A 4 -4.53 20.95 17.89
N MET A 5 -4.22 22.21 18.16
CA MET A 5 -2.83 22.70 18.24
C MET A 5 -2.02 22.14 19.43
N ARG A 6 -2.65 21.53 20.44
CA ARG A 6 -1.97 20.91 21.61
C ARG A 6 -1.49 19.50 21.35
N TRP A 7 -1.98 18.84 20.32
CA TRP A 7 -1.64 17.46 19.97
C TRP A 7 -0.26 17.34 19.33
N PHE A 8 0.14 18.33 18.53
CA PHE A 8 1.46 18.34 17.89
C PHE A 8 2.55 18.83 18.85
N MET A 9 3.07 17.93 19.69
CA MET A 9 4.33 18.18 20.38
C MET A 9 5.51 18.01 19.42
N PRO A 10 6.59 18.83 19.51
CA PRO A 10 7.78 18.71 18.63
C PRO A 10 8.43 17.32 18.64
N LYS A 11 8.14 16.50 19.65
CA LYS A 11 8.63 15.13 19.75
C LYS A 11 7.86 14.14 18.86
N GLU A 12 6.61 14.41 18.53
CA GLU A 12 5.73 13.56 17.71
C GLU A 12 5.90 13.86 16.23
N GLU A 13 6.19 15.10 15.86
CA GLU A 13 6.41 15.55 14.49
C GLU A 13 7.40 14.64 13.73
N LYS A 14 8.49 14.25 14.38
CA LYS A 14 9.50 13.36 13.79
C LYS A 14 8.99 11.94 13.48
N PHE A 15 7.98 11.46 14.21
CA PHE A 15 7.36 10.16 13.92
C PHE A 15 6.39 10.28 12.74
N PHE A 16 5.65 11.38 12.66
CA PHE A 16 4.79 11.66 11.52
C PHE A 16 5.58 11.86 10.22
N GLU A 17 6.74 12.52 10.26
CA GLU A 17 7.66 12.60 9.13
C GLU A 17 8.09 11.21 8.62
N LEU A 18 8.39 10.27 9.54
CA LEU A 18 8.76 8.90 9.17
C LEU A 18 7.57 8.09 8.62
N LEU A 19 6.35 8.31 9.12
CA LEU A 19 5.15 7.72 8.51
C LEU A 19 4.95 8.24 7.08
N GLY A 20 5.12 9.54 6.87
CA GLY A 20 5.10 10.16 5.54
C GLY A 20 6.18 9.59 4.61
N GLU A 21 7.40 9.32 5.13
CA GLU A 21 8.47 8.69 4.34
C GLU A 21 8.15 7.24 3.97
N LEU A 22 7.53 6.46 4.88
CA LEU A 22 7.08 5.10 4.58
C LEU A 22 6.01 5.07 3.49
N SER A 23 5.00 5.93 3.59
CA SER A 23 3.94 6.01 2.59
C SER A 23 4.42 6.54 1.25
N ALA A 24 5.35 7.49 1.24
CA ALA A 24 5.97 7.99 0.01
C ALA A 24 6.77 6.89 -0.71
N ASN A 25 7.50 6.04 0.03
CA ASN A 25 8.17 4.88 -0.57
C ASN A 25 7.15 3.85 -1.11
N ALA A 26 6.03 3.62 -0.42
CA ALA A 26 4.96 2.76 -0.94
C ALA A 26 4.35 3.33 -2.22
N LEU A 27 4.13 4.64 -2.29
CA LEU A 27 3.63 5.31 -3.49
C LEU A 27 4.63 5.24 -4.66
N GLU A 28 5.94 5.39 -4.39
CA GLU A 28 6.98 5.19 -5.40
C GLU A 28 6.93 3.75 -5.95
N GLY A 29 6.84 2.76 -5.06
CA GLY A 29 6.70 1.35 -5.45
C GLY A 29 5.43 1.03 -6.24
N ALA A 30 4.28 1.62 -5.86
CA ALA A 30 3.02 1.45 -6.59
C ALA A 30 3.06 2.07 -8.00
N LYS A 31 3.72 3.23 -8.16
CA LYS A 31 3.94 3.84 -9.47
C LYS A 31 4.83 2.98 -10.37
N ASP A 32 5.92 2.44 -9.83
CA ASP A 32 6.82 1.56 -10.57
C ASP A 32 6.12 0.25 -10.96
N LEU A 33 5.26 -0.30 -10.08
CA LEU A 33 4.45 -1.48 -10.39
C LEU A 33 3.43 -1.20 -11.50
N LYS A 34 2.75 -0.05 -11.46
CA LYS A 34 1.84 0.38 -12.53
C LYS A 34 2.57 0.54 -13.86
N ASP A 35 3.73 1.22 -13.87
CA ASP A 35 4.54 1.37 -15.09
C ASP A 35 5.05 0.03 -15.65
N LEU A 36 5.40 -0.92 -14.76
CA LEU A 36 5.75 -2.29 -15.16
C LEU A 36 4.56 -2.98 -15.85
N ILE A 37 3.36 -2.90 -15.27
CA ILE A 37 2.16 -3.56 -15.80
C ILE A 37 1.73 -2.95 -17.13
N ASP A 38 1.73 -1.61 -17.25
CA ASP A 38 1.35 -0.92 -18.48
C ASP A 38 2.26 -1.26 -19.64
N LYS A 39 3.56 -1.42 -19.38
CA LYS A 39 4.56 -1.72 -20.41
C LYS A 39 4.83 -3.23 -20.55
N TYR A 40 4.21 -4.06 -19.72
CA TYR A 40 4.51 -5.49 -19.63
C TYR A 40 4.50 -6.22 -20.99
N PRO A 41 3.54 -5.96 -21.89
CA PRO A 41 3.51 -6.63 -23.20
C PRO A 41 4.69 -6.28 -24.11
N GLU A 42 5.30 -5.11 -23.91
CA GLU A 42 6.39 -4.58 -24.73
C GLU A 42 7.77 -4.96 -24.20
N LEU A 43 7.84 -5.37 -22.92
CA LEU A 43 9.10 -5.64 -22.23
C LEU A 43 9.56 -7.08 -22.42
N GLU A 44 10.84 -7.25 -22.71
CA GLU A 44 11.49 -8.55 -22.63
C GLU A 44 11.65 -9.03 -21.18
N ARG A 45 11.87 -10.33 -21.00
CA ARG A 45 11.95 -10.95 -19.67
C ARG A 45 12.99 -10.30 -18.75
N ASP A 46 14.17 -9.98 -19.28
CA ASP A 46 15.25 -9.38 -18.49
C ASP A 46 14.92 -7.92 -18.11
N GLU A 47 14.19 -7.20 -18.97
CA GLU A 47 13.72 -5.85 -18.68
C GLU A 47 12.65 -5.87 -17.58
N ARG A 48 11.67 -6.80 -17.66
CA ARG A 48 10.68 -7.02 -16.58
C ARG A 48 11.37 -7.29 -15.25
N LYS A 49 12.37 -8.18 -15.24
CA LYS A 49 13.17 -8.49 -14.05
C LYS A 49 13.90 -7.25 -13.51
N SER A 50 14.52 -6.46 -14.36
CA SER A 50 15.20 -5.22 -13.96
C SER A 50 14.26 -4.21 -13.29
N ARG A 51 12.99 -4.11 -13.75
CA ARG A 51 11.97 -3.26 -13.12
C ARG A 51 11.54 -3.80 -11.76
N VAL A 52 11.36 -5.11 -11.62
CA VAL A 52 11.10 -5.75 -10.33
C VAL A 52 12.26 -5.52 -9.36
N ASP A 53 13.51 -5.58 -9.81
CA ASP A 53 14.69 -5.28 -8.99
C ASP A 53 14.70 -3.80 -8.52
N SER A 54 14.14 -2.88 -9.30
CA SER A 54 13.96 -1.48 -8.86
C SER A 54 12.93 -1.39 -7.72
N ILE A 55 11.80 -2.07 -7.82
CA ILE A 55 10.79 -2.13 -6.75
C ILE A 55 11.38 -2.79 -5.48
N ASN A 56 12.20 -3.85 -5.63
CA ASN A 56 12.92 -4.48 -4.52
C ASN A 56 13.87 -3.49 -3.80
N LYS A 57 14.51 -2.57 -4.52
CA LYS A 57 15.34 -1.51 -3.92
C LYS A 57 14.50 -0.51 -3.13
N ILE A 58 13.31 -0.14 -3.62
CA ILE A 58 12.38 0.72 -2.88
C ILE A 58 11.94 0.02 -1.59
N LYS A 59 11.58 -1.27 -1.64
CA LYS A 59 11.27 -2.07 -0.43
C LYS A 59 12.43 -2.08 0.56
N SER A 60 13.67 -2.22 0.09
CA SER A 60 14.86 -2.18 0.96
C SER A 60 15.04 -0.82 1.63
N LYS A 61 14.76 0.28 0.94
CA LYS A 61 14.73 1.64 1.49
C LYS A 61 13.63 1.78 2.54
N CYS A 62 12.41 1.30 2.24
CA CYS A 62 11.29 1.27 3.16
C CYS A 62 11.66 0.51 4.46
N ASN A 63 12.27 -0.66 4.37
CA ASN A 63 12.76 -1.43 5.52
C ASN A 63 13.71 -0.61 6.41
N SER A 64 14.60 0.19 5.83
CA SER A 64 15.53 1.03 6.60
C SER A 64 14.78 2.10 7.43
N VAL A 65 13.74 2.71 6.86
CA VAL A 65 12.86 3.67 7.55
C VAL A 65 12.08 2.96 8.66
N TYR A 66 11.50 1.79 8.35
CA TYR A 66 10.78 0.95 9.30
C TYR A 66 11.61 0.62 10.55
N TYR A 67 12.82 0.08 10.38
CA TYR A 67 13.69 -0.22 11.51
C TYR A 67 14.15 1.03 12.28
N SER A 68 14.37 2.16 11.59
CA SER A 68 14.64 3.44 12.23
C SER A 68 13.48 3.90 13.10
N MET A 69 12.24 3.76 12.60
CA MET A 69 11.01 4.06 13.34
C MET A 69 10.91 3.20 14.60
N LEU A 70 11.01 1.87 14.48
CA LEU A 70 10.93 0.96 15.63
C LEU A 70 11.98 1.28 16.70
N LYS A 71 13.21 1.56 16.30
CA LYS A 71 14.29 1.96 17.21
C LYS A 71 13.98 3.24 17.97
N LYS A 72 13.36 4.23 17.32
CA LYS A 72 12.96 5.50 17.95
C LYS A 72 11.77 5.31 18.89
N LEU A 73 10.74 4.53 18.48
CA LEU A 73 9.58 4.22 19.30
C LEU A 73 9.99 3.51 20.61
N ASN A 74 10.94 2.56 20.53
CA ASN A 74 11.45 1.87 21.71
C ASN A 74 12.17 2.81 22.71
N LYS A 75 12.80 3.87 22.21
CA LYS A 75 13.47 4.89 23.04
C LYS A 75 12.53 5.98 23.55
N SER A 76 11.25 5.94 23.21
CA SER A 76 10.26 6.95 23.54
C SER A 76 9.10 6.37 24.36
N PRO A 77 9.35 5.97 25.65
CA PRO A 77 8.34 5.29 26.47
C PRO A 77 7.17 6.21 26.89
N ARG A 78 7.34 7.54 26.78
CA ARG A 78 6.32 8.55 27.15
C ARG A 78 5.63 9.18 25.95
N LEU A 79 5.71 8.57 24.78
CA LEU A 79 5.00 9.01 23.58
C LEU A 79 3.50 8.66 23.75
N SER A 80 2.61 9.63 23.54
CA SER A 80 1.16 9.48 23.77
C SER A 80 0.54 8.42 22.87
N ASP A 81 0.83 8.51 21.56
CA ASP A 81 0.24 7.64 20.53
C ASP A 81 1.19 6.54 20.05
N LYS A 82 2.02 6.05 20.98
CA LYS A 82 3.07 5.08 20.67
C LYS A 82 2.52 3.80 20.03
N SER A 83 1.40 3.28 20.54
CA SER A 83 0.78 2.04 20.03
C SER A 83 0.19 2.24 18.64
N GLU A 84 -0.46 3.36 18.40
CA GLU A 84 -1.07 3.71 17.14
C GLU A 84 0.00 3.94 16.06
N ILE A 85 1.03 4.74 16.37
CA ILE A 85 2.17 4.97 15.48
C ILE A 85 2.88 3.66 15.14
N TYR A 86 3.05 2.76 16.12
CA TYR A 86 3.63 1.43 15.90
C TYR A 86 2.77 0.60 14.95
N GLN A 87 1.45 0.58 15.17
CA GLN A 87 0.50 -0.13 14.32
C GLN A 87 0.53 0.39 12.89
N ILE A 88 0.38 1.71 12.69
CA ILE A 88 0.43 2.34 11.38
C ILE A 88 1.77 2.05 10.67
N THR A 89 2.88 2.05 11.42
CA THR A 89 4.21 1.72 10.87
C THR A 89 4.27 0.31 10.29
N ILE A 90 3.73 -0.69 11.01
CA ILE A 90 3.70 -2.10 10.55
C ILE A 90 2.81 -2.23 9.32
N LEU A 91 1.66 -1.59 9.33
CA LEU A 91 0.71 -1.65 8.22
C LEU A 91 1.26 -1.02 6.96
N LEU A 92 1.90 0.16 7.04
CA LEU A 92 2.55 0.83 5.90
C LEU A 92 3.70 0.00 5.32
N ASP A 93 4.53 -0.63 6.17
CA ASP A 93 5.55 -1.57 5.70
C ASP A 93 4.93 -2.78 5.00
N GLY A 94 3.77 -3.26 5.49
CA GLY A 94 2.97 -4.31 4.88
C GLY A 94 2.46 -3.95 3.49
N VAL A 95 1.95 -2.72 3.29
CA VAL A 95 1.52 -2.22 1.96
C VAL A 95 2.68 -2.31 0.96
N MET A 96 3.85 -1.76 1.30
CA MET A 96 5.03 -1.85 0.41
C MET A 96 5.49 -3.30 0.20
N GLY A 97 5.33 -4.15 1.23
CA GLY A 97 5.63 -5.59 1.14
C GLY A 97 4.75 -6.30 0.10
N LEU A 98 3.45 -6.03 0.09
CA LEU A 98 2.49 -6.61 -0.85
C LEU A 98 2.71 -6.09 -2.28
N ILE A 99 2.97 -4.78 -2.46
CA ILE A 99 3.36 -4.21 -3.76
C ILE A 99 4.59 -4.93 -4.33
N ASN A 100 5.61 -5.12 -3.50
CA ASN A 100 6.83 -5.84 -3.90
C ASN A 100 6.56 -7.31 -4.23
N SER A 101 5.67 -7.96 -3.47
CA SER A 101 5.26 -9.35 -3.73
C SER A 101 4.50 -9.46 -5.04
N ALA A 102 3.56 -8.55 -5.33
CA ALA A 102 2.83 -8.53 -6.59
C ALA A 102 3.78 -8.41 -7.80
N ALA A 103 4.73 -7.46 -7.75
CA ALA A 103 5.75 -7.32 -8.80
C ALA A 103 6.60 -8.60 -8.97
N SER A 104 7.05 -9.19 -7.85
CA SER A 104 7.90 -10.38 -7.88
C SER A 104 7.16 -11.62 -8.40
N HIS A 105 5.86 -11.76 -8.06
CA HIS A 105 5.05 -12.90 -8.50
C HIS A 105 4.75 -12.87 -10.00
N LEU A 106 4.72 -11.70 -10.65
CA LEU A 106 4.64 -11.63 -12.12
C LEU A 106 5.79 -12.41 -12.79
N ILE A 107 6.99 -12.35 -12.20
CA ILE A 107 8.16 -13.06 -12.71
C ILE A 107 8.22 -14.52 -12.23
N ILE A 108 8.01 -14.74 -10.93
CA ILE A 108 8.07 -16.08 -10.29
C ILE A 108 7.06 -17.04 -10.93
N LEU A 109 5.84 -16.57 -11.12
CA LEU A 109 4.76 -17.35 -11.72
C LEU A 109 4.83 -17.36 -13.26
N SER A 110 5.80 -16.65 -13.84
CA SER A 110 5.93 -16.52 -15.30
C SER A 110 4.60 -16.11 -15.92
N ILE A 111 4.06 -14.96 -15.48
CA ILE A 111 2.85 -14.38 -16.07
C ILE A 111 3.22 -13.94 -17.48
N GLU A 112 2.55 -14.49 -18.48
CA GLU A 112 2.81 -14.19 -19.89
C GLU A 112 1.99 -12.98 -20.38
N ARG A 113 0.77 -12.87 -19.89
CA ARG A 113 -0.19 -11.84 -20.32
C ARG A 113 -0.80 -11.12 -19.14
N ILE A 114 -0.84 -9.81 -19.22
CA ILE A 114 -1.63 -8.96 -18.32
C ILE A 114 -3.05 -8.87 -18.88
N ASP A 115 -4.03 -9.22 -18.07
CA ASP A 115 -5.44 -9.10 -18.41
C ASP A 115 -6.05 -7.79 -17.88
N ASP A 116 -7.28 -7.52 -18.29
CA ASP A 116 -8.00 -6.30 -17.92
C ASP A 116 -8.26 -6.19 -16.41
N TYR A 117 -8.33 -7.31 -15.69
CA TYR A 117 -8.53 -7.32 -14.25
C TYR A 117 -7.27 -6.88 -13.51
N ILE A 118 -6.10 -7.37 -13.93
CA ILE A 118 -4.80 -6.91 -13.38
C ILE A 118 -4.62 -5.41 -13.63
N ILE A 119 -4.97 -4.91 -14.82
CA ILE A 119 -4.90 -3.48 -15.15
C ILE A 119 -5.79 -2.65 -14.20
N LYS A 120 -7.04 -3.06 -14.00
CA LYS A 120 -7.96 -2.39 -13.08
C LYS A 120 -7.47 -2.41 -11.63
N LEU A 121 -7.03 -3.58 -11.16
CA LEU A 121 -6.57 -3.76 -9.78
C LEU A 121 -5.30 -2.94 -9.48
N VAL A 122 -4.36 -2.83 -10.42
CA VAL A 122 -3.17 -1.98 -10.23
C VAL A 122 -3.52 -0.50 -10.21
N ASP A 123 -4.51 -0.06 -11.01
CA ASP A 123 -5.01 1.32 -10.99
C ASP A 123 -5.66 1.66 -9.64
N ILE A 124 -6.50 0.77 -9.13
CA ILE A 124 -7.12 0.93 -7.80
C ILE A 124 -6.04 0.93 -6.71
N THR A 125 -5.05 0.03 -6.79
CA THR A 125 -3.92 -0.01 -5.86
C THR A 125 -3.14 1.31 -5.84
N LEU A 126 -2.77 1.84 -7.01
CA LEU A 126 -2.07 3.12 -7.10
C LEU A 126 -2.87 4.27 -6.48
N ASN A 127 -4.19 4.31 -6.75
CA ASN A 127 -5.07 5.32 -6.19
C ASN A 127 -5.19 5.19 -4.67
N ALA A 128 -5.36 3.99 -4.13
CA ALA A 128 -5.44 3.75 -2.69
C ALA A 128 -4.14 4.15 -1.97
N VAL A 129 -2.98 3.78 -2.52
CA VAL A 129 -1.67 4.15 -1.96
C VAL A 129 -1.42 5.66 -2.09
N SER A 130 -1.92 6.31 -3.14
CA SER A 130 -1.85 7.77 -3.29
C SER A 130 -2.66 8.47 -2.21
N GLU A 131 -3.87 8.01 -1.92
CA GLU A 131 -4.69 8.57 -0.83
C GLU A 131 -4.07 8.27 0.55
N LEU A 132 -3.43 7.12 0.76
CA LEU A 132 -2.64 6.86 1.96
C LEU A 132 -1.51 7.87 2.16
N ASN A 133 -0.78 8.19 1.07
CA ASN A 133 0.27 9.19 1.13
C ASN A 133 -0.30 10.58 1.46
N ASN A 134 -1.50 10.91 0.99
CA ASN A 134 -2.20 12.14 1.37
C ASN A 134 -2.54 12.14 2.87
N CYS A 135 -3.07 11.04 3.42
CA CYS A 135 -3.37 10.90 4.85
C CYS A 135 -2.14 11.11 5.75
N THR A 136 -0.96 10.67 5.31
CA THR A 136 0.26 10.66 6.12
C THR A 136 1.19 11.85 5.85
N SER A 137 0.92 12.66 4.84
CA SER A 137 1.77 13.79 4.44
C SER A 137 1.71 14.97 5.40
N ASP A 138 0.56 15.23 6.01
CA ASP A 138 0.37 16.31 6.99
C ASP A 138 -0.78 16.02 7.95
N PHE A 139 -0.46 15.43 9.09
CA PHE A 139 -1.44 15.10 10.14
C PHE A 139 -2.15 16.33 10.78
N ARG A 140 -1.75 17.56 10.43
CA ARG A 140 -2.44 18.78 10.86
C ARG A 140 -3.71 19.05 10.05
N LYS A 141 -3.87 18.43 8.90
CA LYS A 141 -4.99 18.62 7.98
C LYS A 141 -6.06 17.55 8.16
N LEU A 142 -6.70 17.52 9.33
CA LEU A 142 -7.64 16.45 9.69
C LEU A 142 -8.75 16.23 8.66
N ARG A 143 -9.31 17.31 8.09
CA ARG A 143 -10.36 17.20 7.08
C ARG A 143 -9.87 16.50 5.81
N ASP A 144 -8.67 16.82 5.34
CA ASP A 144 -8.09 16.19 4.15
C ASP A 144 -7.83 14.69 4.41
N ILE A 145 -7.47 14.33 5.67
CA ILE A 145 -7.29 12.93 6.08
C ILE A 145 -8.62 12.18 6.03
N GLU A 146 -9.69 12.71 6.62
CA GLU A 146 -11.03 12.10 6.61
C GLU A 146 -11.55 11.89 5.17
N GLU A 147 -11.33 12.87 4.29
CA GLU A 147 -11.70 12.78 2.87
C GLU A 147 -10.89 11.67 2.16
N SER A 148 -9.60 11.54 2.45
CA SER A 148 -8.74 10.50 1.88
C SER A 148 -9.07 9.10 2.42
N CYS A 149 -9.34 8.94 3.72
CA CYS A 149 -9.80 7.68 4.31
C CYS A 149 -11.12 7.23 3.65
N THR A 150 -12.08 8.13 3.48
CA THR A 150 -13.35 7.84 2.79
C THR A 150 -13.13 7.34 1.36
N LYS A 151 -12.15 7.90 0.63
CA LYS A 151 -11.82 7.45 -0.72
C LYS A 151 -11.17 6.07 -0.71
N ILE A 152 -10.29 5.78 0.26
CA ILE A 152 -9.66 4.47 0.40
C ILE A 152 -10.73 3.37 0.58
N TYR A 153 -11.71 3.57 1.46
CA TYR A 153 -12.81 2.61 1.64
C TYR A 153 -13.69 2.41 0.39
N ARG A 154 -13.84 3.46 -0.44
CA ARG A 154 -14.53 3.29 -1.73
C ARG A 154 -13.71 2.48 -2.72
N LEU A 155 -12.39 2.68 -2.73
CA LEU A 155 -11.47 1.94 -3.59
C LEU A 155 -11.38 0.46 -3.18
N GLU A 156 -11.43 0.17 -1.88
CA GLU A 156 -11.49 -1.19 -1.35
C GLU A 156 -12.79 -1.88 -1.82
N ASN A 157 -13.95 -1.26 -1.64
CA ASN A 157 -15.22 -1.81 -2.13
C ASN A 157 -15.27 -1.96 -3.68
N GLU A 158 -14.52 -1.14 -4.43
CA GLU A 158 -14.37 -1.28 -5.89
C GLU A 158 -13.48 -2.47 -6.23
N ALA A 159 -12.37 -2.65 -5.50
CA ALA A 159 -11.44 -3.76 -5.67
C ALA A 159 -12.10 -5.10 -5.40
N ASP A 160 -12.92 -5.21 -4.34
CA ASP A 160 -13.70 -6.40 -4.02
C ASP A 160 -14.56 -6.86 -5.20
N LYS A 161 -15.25 -5.92 -5.84
CA LYS A 161 -16.09 -6.23 -7.01
C LYS A 161 -15.26 -6.71 -8.18
N VAL A 162 -14.14 -6.00 -8.46
CA VAL A 162 -13.23 -6.38 -9.55
C VAL A 162 -12.63 -7.77 -9.28
N ASN A 163 -12.22 -8.05 -8.04
CA ASN A 163 -11.67 -9.35 -7.64
C ASN A 163 -12.73 -10.46 -7.74
N TYR A 164 -13.96 -10.21 -7.29
CA TYR A 164 -15.07 -11.15 -7.43
C TYR A 164 -15.33 -11.51 -8.89
N ASP A 165 -15.43 -10.51 -9.77
CA ASP A 165 -15.66 -10.72 -11.21
C ASP A 165 -14.47 -11.46 -11.84
N ALA A 166 -13.23 -11.06 -11.48
CA ALA A 166 -12.01 -11.70 -11.96
C ALA A 166 -11.96 -13.19 -11.60
N LEU A 167 -12.27 -13.53 -10.34
CA LEU A 167 -12.31 -14.93 -9.89
C LEU A 167 -13.44 -15.71 -10.57
N SER A 168 -14.61 -15.12 -10.72
CA SER A 168 -15.74 -15.73 -11.42
C SER A 168 -15.36 -16.10 -12.86
N ASP A 169 -14.80 -15.17 -13.60
CA ASP A 169 -14.38 -15.37 -14.99
C ASP A 169 -13.21 -16.36 -15.08
N LEU A 170 -12.26 -16.27 -14.16
CA LEU A 170 -11.12 -17.18 -14.10
C LEU A 170 -11.55 -18.64 -13.99
N PHE A 171 -12.47 -18.95 -13.07
CA PHE A 171 -12.97 -20.31 -12.87
C PHE A 171 -13.97 -20.77 -13.96
N HIS A 172 -14.61 -19.85 -14.64
CA HIS A 172 -15.59 -20.17 -15.68
C HIS A 172 -14.93 -20.41 -17.04
N PHE A 173 -13.95 -19.58 -17.43
CA PHE A 173 -13.38 -19.57 -18.79
C PHE A 173 -12.02 -20.25 -18.91
N TYR A 174 -11.21 -20.28 -17.85
CA TYR A 174 -9.89 -20.90 -17.90
C TYR A 174 -10.00 -22.42 -17.66
N LYS A 175 -9.28 -23.18 -18.50
CA LYS A 175 -9.27 -24.65 -18.42
C LYS A 175 -7.96 -25.20 -17.86
N ASN A 176 -6.89 -24.43 -17.89
CA ASN A 176 -5.59 -24.82 -17.37
C ASN A 176 -5.51 -24.48 -15.86
N SER A 177 -5.44 -25.51 -15.02
CA SER A 177 -5.37 -25.33 -13.56
C SER A 177 -4.14 -24.54 -13.10
N ILE A 178 -3.03 -24.61 -13.85
CA ILE A 178 -1.83 -23.81 -13.51
C ILE A 178 -2.08 -22.33 -13.74
N ASP A 179 -2.76 -21.96 -14.84
CA ASP A 179 -3.09 -20.57 -15.11
C ASP A 179 -4.10 -20.04 -14.09
N ILE A 180 -5.08 -20.86 -13.70
CA ILE A 180 -6.03 -20.50 -12.62
C ILE A 180 -5.27 -20.17 -11.33
N ILE A 181 -4.32 -21.00 -10.92
CA ILE A 181 -3.52 -20.77 -9.71
C ILE A 181 -2.70 -19.46 -9.84
N LYS A 182 -2.03 -19.25 -10.97
CA LYS A 182 -1.19 -18.08 -11.21
C LYS A 182 -1.99 -16.76 -11.14
N TYR A 183 -3.08 -16.68 -11.88
CA TYR A 183 -3.88 -15.45 -11.93
C TYR A 183 -4.61 -15.19 -10.62
N LYS A 184 -5.15 -16.24 -9.97
CA LYS A 184 -5.74 -16.13 -8.63
C LYS A 184 -4.76 -15.53 -7.64
N GLU A 185 -3.52 -16.00 -7.59
CA GLU A 185 -2.47 -15.49 -6.71
C GLU A 185 -2.19 -13.99 -6.96
N ILE A 186 -2.15 -13.58 -8.24
CA ILE A 186 -1.94 -12.16 -8.58
C ILE A 186 -3.12 -11.29 -8.15
N TYR A 187 -4.36 -11.72 -8.38
CA TYR A 187 -5.54 -10.97 -7.98
C TYR A 187 -5.60 -10.81 -6.45
N GLU A 188 -5.35 -11.90 -5.69
CA GLU A 188 -5.31 -11.89 -4.22
C GLU A 188 -4.22 -10.95 -3.66
N LEU A 189 -3.06 -10.82 -4.33
CA LEU A 189 -2.02 -9.88 -3.91
C LEU A 189 -2.45 -8.42 -4.07
N PHE A 190 -3.15 -8.09 -5.15
CA PHE A 190 -3.68 -6.73 -5.33
C PHE A 190 -4.78 -6.41 -4.33
N GLU A 191 -5.76 -7.29 -4.17
CA GLU A 191 -6.84 -7.15 -3.21
C GLU A 191 -6.27 -6.99 -1.80
N SER A 192 -5.39 -7.88 -1.35
CA SER A 192 -4.72 -7.78 -0.04
C SER A 192 -3.93 -6.46 0.13
N THR A 193 -3.41 -5.87 -0.96
CA THR A 193 -2.72 -4.58 -0.91
C THR A 193 -3.71 -3.45 -0.61
N ILE A 194 -4.87 -3.48 -1.24
CA ILE A 194 -5.91 -2.46 -1.09
C ILE A 194 -6.56 -2.58 0.29
N ASP A 195 -6.86 -3.79 0.75
CA ASP A 195 -7.32 -4.08 2.11
C ASP A 195 -6.36 -3.54 3.16
N LYS A 196 -5.06 -3.75 2.92
CA LYS A 196 -4.03 -3.22 3.82
C LYS A 196 -4.01 -1.69 3.84
N CYS A 197 -4.36 -1.03 2.73
CA CYS A 197 -4.54 0.42 2.71
C CYS A 197 -5.75 0.85 3.58
N ALA A 198 -6.86 0.11 3.53
CA ALA A 198 -8.02 0.35 4.39
C ALA A 198 -7.69 0.13 5.88
N ASP A 199 -6.91 -0.91 6.22
CA ASP A 199 -6.40 -1.12 7.59
C ASP A 199 -5.59 0.07 8.10
N VAL A 200 -4.72 0.67 7.26
CA VAL A 200 -3.96 1.88 7.61
C VAL A 200 -4.89 3.06 7.84
N ALA A 201 -5.85 3.29 6.93
CA ALA A 201 -6.82 4.38 7.05
C ALA A 201 -7.60 4.28 8.38
N ASN A 202 -8.13 3.10 8.69
CA ASN A 202 -8.83 2.84 9.95
C ASN A 202 -7.94 3.10 11.19
N SER A 203 -6.66 2.71 11.12
CA SER A 203 -5.72 2.96 12.23
C SER A 203 -5.41 4.45 12.41
N ILE A 204 -5.38 5.23 11.33
CA ILE A 204 -5.20 6.69 11.36
C ILE A 204 -6.45 7.35 11.96
N GLU A 205 -7.66 6.98 11.53
CA GLU A 205 -8.93 7.51 12.07
C GLU A 205 -9.03 7.22 13.58
N ASN A 206 -8.75 5.99 14.01
CA ASN A 206 -8.75 5.62 15.43
C ASN A 206 -7.74 6.45 16.26
N MET A 207 -6.59 6.80 15.69
CA MET A 207 -5.62 7.67 16.33
C MET A 207 -6.15 9.11 16.46
N ILE A 208 -6.82 9.64 15.43
CA ILE A 208 -7.41 10.98 15.43
C ILE A 208 -8.57 11.07 16.44
N ASP A 209 -9.46 10.10 16.46
CA ASP A 209 -10.66 10.07 17.33
C ASP A 209 -10.31 10.08 18.81
N LYS A 210 -9.18 9.51 19.20
CA LYS A 210 -8.67 9.60 20.58
C LYS A 210 -8.45 11.04 21.07
N HIS A 211 -8.24 11.99 20.16
CA HIS A 211 -7.88 13.36 20.45
C HIS A 211 -9.00 14.36 20.12
N SER A 212 -10.14 13.87 19.60
CA SER A 212 -11.34 14.65 19.30
C SER A 212 -12.26 14.72 20.51
#